data_f62ca68fa0657e863a5e2dc909c23a4c
#
_entry.id   f62ca68fa0657e863a5e2dc909c23a4c
#
_cell.length_a   1.000
_cell.length_b   1.000
_cell.length_c   1.000
_cell.angle_alpha   90.00
_cell.angle_beta   90.00
_cell.angle_gamma   90.00
#
_symmetry.space_group_name_H-M   'P 1'
#
loop_
_entity.id
_entity.type
_entity.pdbx_description
1 polymer ?
#
loop_
_entity_poly.entity_id
_entity_poly.type
_entity_poly.pdbx_seq_one_letter_code
_entity_poly.pdbx_strand_id
1 'polypeptide(L)'
;MNRRDFIKKATMAAAGTAVVSPVSAMLNTVSDKNGQNSENHQDHLDGRVVTNEGKAKCKVLLVNGSPRTDGNTFCCLQEIEATLQKYGIETEIVQIGRKPVRMCINCGGCHQPDSKGCVFDDDLCAVITEKMATADALIVGTPVYYGQPNGGILSLMQRLFFSAGHLVQNKPAAALAVCRRGGATATLQTMNMMFEMMNMPVVTSQYWNIAYGAGKGEVKLDIEGMQTMRTLATNMAFLLQKIHAGGNPAPKRDERPQFMNFIR
;
A
#
# COMPACT_ATOMS: atom_id res chain seq x y z
N MET A 1 -34.68 23.49 34.09
CA MET A 1 -33.24 23.34 34.37
C MET A 1 -32.51 24.02 33.21
N ASN A 2 -31.76 25.09 33.53
CA ASN A 2 -31.14 25.96 32.53
C ASN A 2 -29.81 25.30 32.04
N ARG A 3 -29.40 25.60 30.83
CA ARG A 3 -28.19 25.03 30.18
C ARG A 3 -26.91 25.26 31.02
N ARG A 4 -26.84 26.35 31.81
CA ARG A 4 -25.74 26.66 32.73
C ARG A 4 -25.69 25.73 33.93
N ASP A 5 -26.84 25.31 34.46
CA ASP A 5 -26.94 24.40 35.61
C ASP A 5 -26.60 22.97 35.24
N PHE A 6 -26.87 22.58 34.00
CA PHE A 6 -26.44 21.28 33.44
C PHE A 6 -24.91 21.18 33.33
N ILE A 7 -24.27 22.24 32.81
CA ILE A 7 -22.81 22.29 32.68
C ILE A 7 -22.11 22.27 34.05
N LYS A 8 -22.62 23.01 35.04
CA LYS A 8 -22.06 22.98 36.40
C LYS A 8 -22.19 21.64 37.11
N LYS A 9 -23.29 20.91 36.89
CA LYS A 9 -23.46 19.55 37.44
C LYS A 9 -22.56 18.52 36.72
N ALA A 10 -22.35 18.66 35.40
CA ALA A 10 -21.44 17.80 34.65
C ALA A 10 -19.97 18.00 35.09
N THR A 11 -19.56 19.22 35.43
CA THR A 11 -18.19 19.52 35.86
C THR A 11 -17.90 19.02 37.29
N MET A 12 -18.90 18.96 38.16
CA MET A 12 -18.74 18.40 39.52
C MET A 12 -18.76 16.87 39.58
N ALA A 13 -19.35 16.20 38.58
CA ALA A 13 -19.33 14.74 38.50
C ALA A 13 -18.02 14.18 37.87
N ALA A 14 -17.20 15.04 37.21
CA ALA A 14 -15.94 14.64 36.60
C ALA A 14 -14.73 14.67 37.57
N ALA A 15 -14.90 15.08 38.81
CA ALA A 15 -13.80 15.21 39.78
C ALA A 15 -13.59 13.98 40.68
N GLY A 16 -14.15 12.82 40.38
CA GLY A 16 -14.15 11.70 41.31
C GLY A 16 -13.94 10.28 40.78
N THR A 17 -13.74 10.06 39.46
CA THR A 17 -13.40 8.73 38.99
C THR A 17 -12.51 8.82 37.74
N ALA A 18 -11.25 8.53 37.92
CA ALA A 18 -10.37 8.21 36.77
C ALA A 18 -10.90 6.91 36.12
N VAL A 19 -11.64 7.04 35.03
CA VAL A 19 -12.02 5.90 34.20
C VAL A 19 -10.77 5.51 33.42
N VAL A 20 -10.03 4.53 33.94
CA VAL A 20 -8.94 3.88 33.23
C VAL A 20 -9.61 3.10 32.10
N SER A 21 -9.26 3.43 30.84
CA SER A 21 -9.76 2.70 29.70
C SER A 21 -9.29 1.23 29.77
N PRO A 22 -10.06 0.26 29.25
CA PRO A 22 -9.68 -1.17 29.28
C PRO A 22 -8.32 -1.46 28.64
N VAL A 23 -7.86 -0.61 27.72
CA VAL A 23 -6.55 -0.73 27.07
C VAL A 23 -5.40 -0.36 28.02
N SER A 24 -5.57 0.60 28.93
CA SER A 24 -4.55 0.92 29.94
C SER A 24 -4.44 -0.14 31.03
N ALA A 25 -5.52 -0.88 31.32
CA ALA A 25 -5.50 -1.98 32.28
C ALA A 25 -4.75 -3.21 31.77
N MET A 26 -4.71 -3.43 30.45
CA MET A 26 -3.92 -4.53 29.85
C MET A 26 -2.42 -4.26 29.82
N LEU A 27 -2.00 -3.00 29.81
CA LEU A 27 -0.58 -2.64 29.84
C LEU A 27 0.05 -2.65 31.24
N ASN A 28 -0.76 -2.53 32.30
CA ASN A 28 -0.25 -2.49 33.67
C ASN A 28 -0.18 -3.85 34.39
N THR A 29 -0.63 -4.95 33.77
CA THR A 29 -0.57 -6.28 34.36
C THR A 29 0.66 -7.11 33.92
N VAL A 30 1.58 -6.53 33.14
CA VAL A 30 2.82 -7.19 32.69
C VAL A 30 4.08 -6.67 33.43
N SER A 31 3.94 -5.71 34.33
CA SER A 31 5.05 -5.22 35.15
C SER A 31 4.81 -5.60 36.61
N ASP A 32 5.32 -6.71 37.03
CA ASP A 32 5.84 -7.07 38.34
C ASP A 32 5.61 -8.55 38.67
N LYS A 33 6.44 -9.42 38.14
CA LYS A 33 6.97 -10.61 38.78
C LYS A 33 7.97 -11.28 37.83
N ASN A 34 9.19 -10.91 37.96
CA ASN A 34 10.42 -11.67 37.88
C ASN A 34 11.54 -10.75 37.36
N GLY A 35 12.26 -10.19 38.31
CA GLY A 35 13.60 -9.68 38.04
C GLY A 35 14.50 -10.88 37.70
N GLN A 36 14.75 -11.02 36.44
CA GLN A 36 15.88 -11.67 35.77
C GLN A 36 15.43 -12.10 34.36
N ASN A 37 16.06 -11.52 33.37
CA ASN A 37 16.00 -11.75 31.92
C ASN A 37 15.40 -10.59 31.13
N SER A 38 16.07 -9.43 31.19
CA SER A 38 15.97 -8.36 30.18
C SER A 38 17.06 -8.56 29.10
N GLU A 39 17.18 -9.76 28.59
CA GLU A 39 17.94 -10.05 27.37
C GLU A 39 17.17 -11.14 26.61
N ASN A 40 16.72 -10.85 25.39
CA ASN A 40 16.17 -11.75 24.39
C ASN A 40 14.72 -11.52 23.96
N HIS A 41 14.36 -10.28 23.62
CA HIS A 41 13.20 -10.08 22.75
C HIS A 41 13.55 -9.37 21.43
N GLN A 42 14.85 -9.34 21.11
CA GLN A 42 15.36 -8.78 19.85
C GLN A 42 15.74 -9.86 18.81
N ASP A 43 15.69 -11.15 19.17
CA ASP A 43 16.33 -12.23 18.38
C ASP A 43 15.39 -13.05 17.50
N HIS A 44 14.12 -12.67 17.30
CA HIS A 44 13.24 -13.41 16.36
C HIS A 44 12.97 -12.71 15.02
N LEU A 45 13.66 -11.62 14.73
CA LEU A 45 13.74 -11.03 13.40
C LEU A 45 15.16 -11.09 12.83
N ASP A 46 15.94 -12.06 13.26
CA ASP A 46 17.18 -12.37 12.58
C ASP A 46 16.85 -12.99 11.23
N GLY A 47 16.47 -12.08 10.30
CA GLY A 47 16.32 -12.39 8.91
C GLY A 47 17.67 -12.83 8.38
N ARG A 48 17.93 -14.14 8.41
CA ARG A 48 18.97 -14.72 7.58
C ARG A 48 18.76 -14.17 6.17
N VAL A 49 19.58 -13.22 5.80
CA VAL A 49 19.79 -12.84 4.41
C VAL A 49 20.24 -14.14 3.72
N VAL A 50 19.30 -14.84 3.12
CA VAL A 50 19.63 -15.95 2.23
C VAL A 50 20.25 -15.28 1.03
N THR A 51 21.57 -15.23 0.97
CA THR A 51 22.34 -14.87 -0.20
C THR A 51 22.03 -15.93 -1.26
N ASN A 52 21.06 -15.65 -2.10
CA ASN A 52 20.69 -16.49 -3.23
C ASN A 52 21.65 -16.24 -4.38
N GLU A 53 22.86 -16.73 -4.29
CA GLU A 53 23.73 -16.87 -5.47
C GLU A 53 23.04 -17.82 -6.44
N GLY A 54 22.53 -17.28 -7.57
CA GLY A 54 21.93 -18.05 -8.65
C GLY A 54 20.40 -18.03 -8.78
N LYS A 55 19.63 -17.34 -7.90
CA LYS A 55 18.18 -17.18 -8.10
C LYS A 55 17.87 -15.87 -8.80
N ALA A 56 16.89 -15.90 -9.70
CA ALA A 56 16.38 -14.69 -10.35
C ALA A 56 16.03 -13.65 -9.28
N LYS A 57 16.56 -12.43 -9.43
CA LYS A 57 16.29 -11.34 -8.49
C LYS A 57 14.85 -10.90 -8.65
N CYS A 58 14.08 -10.89 -7.55
CA CYS A 58 12.74 -10.31 -7.56
C CYS A 58 12.80 -8.82 -7.86
N LYS A 59 11.81 -8.31 -8.60
CA LYS A 59 11.68 -6.89 -8.95
C LYS A 59 10.34 -6.34 -8.47
N VAL A 60 10.35 -5.23 -7.76
CA VAL A 60 9.14 -4.50 -7.33
C VAL A 60 9.05 -3.16 -8.07
N LEU A 61 7.93 -2.97 -8.75
CA LEU A 61 7.61 -1.68 -9.36
C LEU A 61 6.91 -0.79 -8.33
N LEU A 62 7.47 0.40 -8.10
CA LEU A 62 6.91 1.43 -7.24
C LEU A 62 6.36 2.56 -8.11
N VAL A 63 5.09 2.93 -7.93
CA VAL A 63 4.48 4.02 -8.70
C VAL A 63 4.17 5.19 -7.77
N ASN A 64 4.81 6.32 -8.02
CA ASN A 64 4.51 7.55 -7.31
C ASN A 64 3.37 8.31 -8.00
N GLY A 65 2.16 8.20 -7.43
CA GLY A 65 0.96 8.90 -7.89
C GLY A 65 0.91 10.39 -7.52
N SER A 66 1.95 10.93 -6.90
CA SER A 66 2.04 12.36 -6.63
C SER A 66 2.56 13.11 -7.87
N PRO A 67 2.02 14.29 -8.20
CA PRO A 67 2.61 15.14 -9.23
C PRO A 67 3.96 15.75 -8.82
N ARG A 68 4.33 15.66 -7.54
CA ARG A 68 5.60 16.14 -7.01
C ARG A 68 6.62 15.01 -6.97
N THR A 69 7.78 15.24 -7.57
CA THR A 69 8.89 14.25 -7.63
C THR A 69 9.66 14.12 -6.33
N ASP A 70 9.48 15.05 -5.41
CA ASP A 70 10.20 15.16 -4.14
C ASP A 70 9.27 15.43 -2.96
N GLY A 71 7.99 15.04 -3.10
CA GLY A 71 6.96 15.19 -2.08
C GLY A 71 6.95 14.05 -1.05
N ASN A 72 6.02 14.14 -0.11
CA ASN A 72 5.90 13.18 0.99
C ASN A 72 5.64 11.75 0.50
N THR A 73 4.82 11.56 -0.55
CA THR A 73 4.58 10.25 -1.15
C THR A 73 5.87 9.62 -1.69
N PHE A 74 6.71 10.44 -2.35
CA PHE A 74 8.00 9.98 -2.85
C PHE A 74 8.94 9.57 -1.69
N CYS A 75 8.97 10.34 -0.59
CA CYS A 75 9.76 9.97 0.59
C CYS A 75 9.33 8.62 1.19
N CYS A 76 8.03 8.33 1.23
CA CYS A 76 7.53 7.03 1.67
C CYS A 76 7.98 5.91 0.74
N LEU A 77 7.90 6.11 -0.59
CA LEU A 77 8.36 5.12 -1.56
C LEU A 77 9.87 4.89 -1.50
N GLN A 78 10.66 5.93 -1.24
CA GLN A 78 12.11 5.80 -1.02
C GLN A 78 12.43 4.97 0.24
N GLU A 79 11.68 5.12 1.32
CA GLU A 79 11.84 4.30 2.53
C GLU A 79 11.55 2.82 2.27
N ILE A 80 10.48 2.56 1.49
CA ILE A 80 10.14 1.21 1.03
C ILE A 80 11.24 0.65 0.13
N GLU A 81 11.69 1.41 -0.86
CA GLU A 81 12.77 1.05 -1.76
C GLU A 81 14.04 0.68 -0.99
N ALA A 82 14.52 1.57 -0.11
CA ALA A 82 15.71 1.33 0.70
C ALA A 82 15.58 0.08 1.58
N THR A 83 14.36 -0.24 2.03
CA THR A 83 14.11 -1.44 2.82
C THR A 83 14.09 -2.69 1.96
N LEU A 84 13.43 -2.69 0.79
CA LEU A 84 13.41 -3.82 -0.15
C LEU A 84 14.81 -4.18 -0.64
N GLN A 85 15.65 -3.15 -0.91
CA GLN A 85 17.05 -3.35 -1.33
C GLN A 85 17.89 -4.09 -0.28
N LYS A 86 17.61 -3.92 1.02
CA LYS A 86 18.27 -4.71 2.09
C LYS A 86 17.96 -6.21 1.98
N TYR A 87 16.84 -6.58 1.36
CA TYR A 87 16.46 -7.97 1.10
C TYR A 87 16.89 -8.46 -0.30
N GLY A 88 17.73 -7.69 -1.03
CA GLY A 88 18.23 -8.05 -2.35
C GLY A 88 17.19 -7.94 -3.46
N ILE A 89 16.08 -7.24 -3.23
CA ILE A 89 15.00 -7.04 -4.20
C ILE A 89 15.30 -5.81 -5.05
N GLU A 90 15.23 -5.95 -6.37
CA GLU A 90 15.33 -4.83 -7.29
C GLU A 90 14.08 -3.96 -7.23
N THR A 91 14.29 -2.66 -7.32
CA THR A 91 13.21 -1.67 -7.26
C THR A 91 13.33 -0.66 -8.37
N GLU A 92 12.20 -0.17 -8.84
CA GLU A 92 12.12 0.93 -9.78
C GLU A 92 10.97 1.85 -9.39
N ILE A 93 11.24 3.15 -9.16
CA ILE A 93 10.20 4.14 -8.88
C ILE A 93 9.83 4.86 -10.18
N VAL A 94 8.58 4.70 -10.62
CA VAL A 94 8.00 5.45 -11.74
C VAL A 94 7.19 6.61 -11.22
N GLN A 95 7.48 7.79 -11.73
CA GLN A 95 6.84 9.05 -11.34
C GLN A 95 5.70 9.39 -12.31
N ILE A 96 4.48 9.59 -11.80
CA ILE A 96 3.35 10.01 -12.64
C ILE A 96 3.54 11.42 -13.23
N GLY A 97 4.20 12.30 -12.48
CA GLY A 97 4.53 13.66 -12.93
C GLY A 97 3.31 14.59 -12.98
N ARG A 98 3.45 15.66 -13.79
CA ARG A 98 2.45 16.73 -13.92
C ARG A 98 1.72 16.71 -15.26
N LYS A 99 2.11 15.82 -16.17
CA LYS A 99 1.39 15.69 -17.45
C LYS A 99 0.01 15.08 -17.21
N PRO A 100 -1.00 15.48 -17.96
CA PRO A 100 -2.33 14.89 -17.86
C PRO A 100 -2.28 13.39 -18.11
N VAL A 101 -3.00 12.62 -17.27
CA VAL A 101 -3.23 11.20 -17.49
C VAL A 101 -4.66 11.05 -17.98
N ARG A 102 -4.84 10.44 -19.13
CA ARG A 102 -6.16 10.21 -19.71
C ARG A 102 -6.93 9.17 -18.90
N MET A 103 -8.20 9.38 -18.73
CA MET A 103 -9.11 8.36 -18.18
C MET A 103 -9.45 7.30 -19.24
N CYS A 104 -9.96 6.16 -18.82
CA CYS A 104 -10.52 5.16 -19.71
C CYS A 104 -11.81 5.71 -20.35
N ILE A 105 -11.90 5.66 -21.68
CA ILE A 105 -13.08 6.07 -22.44
C ILE A 105 -13.98 4.90 -22.85
N ASN A 106 -13.69 3.71 -22.34
CA ASN A 106 -14.44 2.47 -22.62
C ASN A 106 -14.60 2.17 -24.13
N CYS A 107 -13.57 2.44 -24.93
CA CYS A 107 -13.60 2.25 -26.37
C CYS A 107 -13.52 0.76 -26.82
N GLY A 108 -13.19 -0.16 -25.92
CA GLY A 108 -13.03 -1.58 -26.20
C GLY A 108 -11.80 -1.95 -27.04
N GLY A 109 -10.98 -0.98 -27.44
CA GLY A 109 -9.82 -1.20 -28.31
C GLY A 109 -8.80 -2.18 -27.72
N CYS A 110 -8.58 -2.16 -26.41
CA CYS A 110 -7.65 -3.06 -25.72
C CYS A 110 -8.12 -4.53 -25.65
N HIS A 111 -9.36 -4.82 -26.02
CA HIS A 111 -9.91 -6.19 -26.05
C HIS A 111 -10.06 -6.75 -27.47
N GLN A 112 -9.56 -6.04 -28.47
CA GLN A 112 -9.52 -6.56 -29.85
C GLN A 112 -8.44 -7.65 -30.00
N PRO A 113 -8.60 -8.62 -30.90
CA PRO A 113 -7.66 -9.75 -31.07
C PRO A 113 -6.21 -9.34 -31.25
N ASP A 114 -5.96 -8.27 -31.99
CA ASP A 114 -4.60 -7.78 -32.31
C ASP A 114 -4.15 -6.61 -31.42
N SER A 115 -4.82 -6.41 -30.29
CA SER A 115 -4.53 -5.29 -29.42
C SER A 115 -3.18 -5.42 -28.73
N LYS A 116 -2.44 -4.32 -28.72
CA LYS A 116 -1.18 -4.17 -27.97
C LYS A 116 -1.38 -3.51 -26.60
N GLY A 117 -2.62 -3.39 -26.13
CA GLY A 117 -2.97 -2.74 -24.87
C GLY A 117 -3.90 -1.54 -25.07
N CYS A 118 -3.78 -0.51 -24.25
CA CYS A 118 -4.60 0.68 -24.36
C CYS A 118 -4.33 1.45 -25.66
N VAL A 119 -5.39 1.96 -26.31
CA VAL A 119 -5.26 2.78 -27.54
C VAL A 119 -4.55 4.11 -27.31
N PHE A 120 -4.46 4.57 -26.05
CA PHE A 120 -3.67 5.74 -25.71
C PHE A 120 -2.27 5.32 -25.30
N ASP A 121 -1.27 5.71 -26.05
CA ASP A 121 0.14 5.41 -25.88
C ASP A 121 1.00 6.65 -25.54
N ASP A 122 0.36 7.81 -25.43
CA ASP A 122 1.00 9.12 -25.23
C ASP A 122 1.22 9.49 -23.75
N ASP A 123 0.95 8.56 -22.83
CA ASP A 123 1.16 8.73 -21.38
C ASP A 123 1.83 7.50 -20.71
N LEU A 124 1.95 7.55 -19.39
CA LEU A 124 2.66 6.53 -18.60
C LEU A 124 1.98 5.15 -18.57
N CYS A 125 0.77 4.99 -19.09
CA CYS A 125 0.08 3.70 -19.03
C CYS A 125 0.85 2.61 -19.80
N ALA A 126 1.31 2.90 -21.01
CA ALA A 126 2.11 1.96 -21.80
C ALA A 126 3.43 1.61 -21.11
N VAL A 127 4.14 2.62 -20.60
CA VAL A 127 5.41 2.46 -19.87
C VAL A 127 5.24 1.56 -18.63
N ILE A 128 4.19 1.80 -17.83
CA ILE A 128 3.94 0.99 -16.63
C ILE A 128 3.49 -0.42 -17.02
N THR A 129 2.73 -0.59 -18.09
CA THR A 129 2.34 -1.91 -18.61
C THR A 129 3.58 -2.74 -18.97
N GLU A 130 4.54 -2.18 -19.70
CA GLU A 130 5.80 -2.84 -20.03
C GLU A 130 6.60 -3.24 -18.78
N LYS A 131 6.70 -2.32 -17.81
CA LYS A 131 7.42 -2.60 -16.55
C LYS A 131 6.72 -3.65 -15.70
N MET A 132 5.39 -3.70 -15.69
CA MET A 132 4.62 -4.73 -15.00
C MET A 132 4.78 -6.12 -15.62
N ALA A 133 5.11 -6.23 -16.91
CA ALA A 133 5.38 -7.53 -17.54
C ALA A 133 6.56 -8.25 -16.86
N THR A 134 7.55 -7.50 -16.39
CA THR A 134 8.78 -8.04 -15.78
C THR A 134 8.86 -7.86 -14.26
N ALA A 135 7.97 -7.10 -13.64
CA ALA A 135 7.93 -6.93 -12.20
C ALA A 135 7.17 -8.07 -11.53
N ASP A 136 7.61 -8.47 -10.33
CA ASP A 136 7.00 -9.51 -9.51
C ASP A 136 5.94 -8.96 -8.56
N ALA A 137 5.98 -7.67 -8.27
CA ALA A 137 5.01 -6.99 -7.40
C ALA A 137 4.84 -5.51 -7.77
N LEU A 138 3.76 -4.92 -7.27
CA LEU A 138 3.39 -3.53 -7.49
C LEU A 138 3.13 -2.80 -6.17
N ILE A 139 3.77 -1.65 -5.96
CA ILE A 139 3.43 -0.75 -4.86
C ILE A 139 3.04 0.62 -5.42
N VAL A 140 1.87 1.12 -5.03
CA VAL A 140 1.36 2.41 -5.51
C VAL A 140 1.20 3.38 -4.35
N GLY A 141 1.96 4.47 -4.39
CA GLY A 141 1.82 5.57 -3.44
C GLY A 141 0.97 6.70 -4.01
N THR A 142 0.05 7.24 -3.22
CA THR A 142 -0.80 8.36 -3.63
C THR A 142 -0.94 9.42 -2.54
N PRO A 143 -0.93 10.72 -2.90
CA PRO A 143 -1.40 11.75 -1.99
C PRO A 143 -2.94 11.72 -1.92
N VAL A 144 -3.46 12.14 -0.78
CA VAL A 144 -4.91 12.28 -0.59
C VAL A 144 -5.39 13.63 -1.12
N TYR A 145 -6.29 13.61 -2.09
CA TYR A 145 -6.99 14.77 -2.62
C TYR A 145 -8.48 14.62 -2.37
N TYR A 146 -9.05 15.50 -1.53
CA TYR A 146 -10.49 15.48 -1.19
C TYR A 146 -10.98 14.10 -0.69
N GLY A 147 -10.16 13.40 0.11
CA GLY A 147 -10.48 12.09 0.66
C GLY A 147 -10.35 10.93 -0.33
N GLN A 148 -9.75 11.15 -1.49
CA GLN A 148 -9.58 10.17 -2.57
C GLN A 148 -8.11 10.13 -3.04
N PRO A 149 -7.69 9.07 -3.74
CA PRO A 149 -6.44 9.08 -4.47
C PRO A 149 -6.36 10.22 -5.48
N ASN A 150 -5.17 10.65 -5.84
CA ASN A 150 -4.98 11.60 -6.93
C ASN A 150 -5.66 11.09 -8.22
N GLY A 151 -6.42 11.95 -8.90
CA GLY A 151 -7.19 11.58 -10.09
C GLY A 151 -6.34 11.01 -11.22
N GLY A 152 -5.10 11.48 -11.38
CA GLY A 152 -4.17 10.95 -12.37
C GLY A 152 -3.80 9.49 -12.10
N ILE A 153 -3.50 9.13 -10.83
CA ILE A 153 -3.18 7.74 -10.49
C ILE A 153 -4.40 6.83 -10.62
N LEU A 154 -5.59 7.30 -10.28
CA LEU A 154 -6.82 6.52 -10.50
C LEU A 154 -7.04 6.24 -11.98
N SER A 155 -6.92 7.26 -12.85
CA SER A 155 -7.06 7.10 -14.30
C SER A 155 -6.03 6.13 -14.87
N LEU A 156 -4.79 6.22 -14.40
CA LEU A 156 -3.72 5.31 -14.80
C LEU A 156 -4.03 3.87 -14.42
N MET A 157 -4.38 3.62 -13.15
CA MET A 157 -4.63 2.27 -12.64
C MET A 157 -5.85 1.64 -13.30
N GLN A 158 -6.93 2.40 -13.52
CA GLN A 158 -8.10 1.90 -14.26
C GLN A 158 -7.73 1.43 -15.66
N ARG A 159 -6.94 2.22 -16.38
CA ARG A 159 -6.50 1.86 -17.74
C ARG A 159 -5.56 0.67 -17.73
N LEU A 160 -4.57 0.66 -16.83
CA LEU A 160 -3.62 -0.45 -16.68
C LEU A 160 -4.37 -1.77 -16.45
N PHE A 161 -5.26 -1.81 -15.47
CA PHE A 161 -5.96 -3.03 -15.11
C PHE A 161 -6.99 -3.46 -16.16
N PHE A 162 -7.63 -2.51 -16.82
CA PHE A 162 -8.59 -2.82 -17.88
C PHE A 162 -7.92 -3.32 -19.15
N SER A 163 -6.75 -2.79 -19.50
CA SER A 163 -6.04 -3.18 -20.73
C SER A 163 -5.01 -4.28 -20.57
N ALA A 164 -4.45 -4.45 -19.38
CA ALA A 164 -3.33 -5.34 -19.10
C ALA A 164 -3.47 -6.12 -17.78
N GLY A 165 -4.69 -6.32 -17.30
CA GLY A 165 -4.96 -7.00 -16.02
C GLY A 165 -4.38 -8.42 -15.93
N HIS A 166 -4.21 -9.11 -17.04
CA HIS A 166 -3.57 -10.43 -17.10
C HIS A 166 -2.09 -10.41 -16.66
N LEU A 167 -1.41 -9.26 -16.77
CA LEU A 167 0.00 -9.12 -16.36
C LEU A 167 0.18 -8.98 -14.85
N VAL A 168 -0.88 -8.65 -14.11
CA VAL A 168 -0.81 -8.35 -12.68
C VAL A 168 -1.41 -9.44 -11.80
N GLN A 169 -2.21 -10.34 -12.36
CA GLN A 169 -2.86 -11.42 -11.59
C GLN A 169 -1.84 -12.25 -10.80
N ASN A 170 -2.19 -12.55 -9.54
CA ASN A 170 -1.38 -13.28 -8.57
C ASN A 170 -0.05 -12.61 -8.16
N LYS A 171 0.27 -11.42 -8.69
CA LYS A 171 1.41 -10.64 -8.20
C LYS A 171 0.99 -9.88 -6.93
N PRO A 172 1.80 -9.90 -5.86
CA PRO A 172 1.53 -9.11 -4.67
C PRO A 172 1.43 -7.61 -4.99
N ALA A 173 0.52 -6.92 -4.33
CA ALA A 173 0.39 -5.49 -4.47
C ALA A 173 0.18 -4.80 -3.12
N ALA A 174 0.53 -3.52 -3.05
CA ALA A 174 0.21 -2.68 -1.91
C ALA A 174 -0.08 -1.25 -2.36
N ALA A 175 -1.01 -0.60 -1.66
CA ALA A 175 -1.16 0.84 -1.72
C ALA A 175 -0.59 1.50 -0.46
N LEU A 176 -0.20 2.77 -0.60
CA LEU A 176 0.02 3.67 0.53
C LEU A 176 -0.62 5.03 0.26
N ALA A 177 -1.16 5.64 1.30
CA ALA A 177 -1.82 6.94 1.24
C ALA A 177 -1.10 7.96 2.12
N VAL A 178 -0.79 9.12 1.56
CA VAL A 178 -0.14 10.20 2.31
C VAL A 178 -1.04 11.42 2.36
N CYS A 179 -1.34 11.90 3.56
CA CYS A 179 -2.20 13.06 3.74
C CYS A 179 -1.66 14.02 4.81
N ARG A 180 -2.20 15.23 4.80
CA ARG A 180 -1.95 16.18 5.89
C ARG A 180 -2.66 15.77 7.19
N ARG A 181 -3.92 15.30 7.10
CA ARG A 181 -4.75 15.01 8.27
C ARG A 181 -5.80 13.93 8.04
N GLY A 182 -6.74 14.08 7.12
CA GLY A 182 -7.90 13.20 6.96
C GLY A 182 -8.01 12.62 5.56
N GLY A 183 -8.84 11.58 5.40
CA GLY A 183 -9.17 10.95 4.12
C GLY A 183 -8.21 9.84 3.67
N ALA A 184 -7.14 9.55 4.42
CA ALA A 184 -6.17 8.55 4.04
C ALA A 184 -6.76 7.12 4.01
N THR A 185 -7.59 6.76 4.97
CA THR A 185 -8.23 5.44 5.03
C THR A 185 -9.12 5.18 3.82
N ALA A 186 -9.98 6.15 3.46
CA ALA A 186 -10.83 6.03 2.26
C ALA A 186 -9.98 5.93 0.99
N THR A 187 -8.93 6.75 0.88
CA THR A 187 -7.97 6.71 -0.23
C THR A 187 -7.29 5.35 -0.34
N LEU A 188 -6.81 4.79 0.77
CA LEU A 188 -6.16 3.49 0.82
C LEU A 188 -7.10 2.38 0.35
N GLN A 189 -8.34 2.37 0.85
CA GLN A 189 -9.33 1.36 0.47
C GLN A 189 -9.72 1.47 -1.01
N THR A 190 -9.86 2.68 -1.54
CA THR A 190 -10.12 2.87 -2.98
C THR A 190 -9.03 2.22 -3.84
N MET A 191 -7.77 2.31 -3.44
CA MET A 191 -6.66 1.66 -4.16
C MET A 191 -6.67 0.14 -3.97
N ASN A 192 -6.91 -0.34 -2.75
CA ASN A 192 -6.91 -1.78 -2.46
C ASN A 192 -8.02 -2.52 -3.23
N MET A 193 -9.23 -1.96 -3.32
CA MET A 193 -10.32 -2.54 -4.12
C MET A 193 -9.91 -2.81 -5.58
N MET A 194 -9.03 -1.99 -6.15
CA MET A 194 -8.54 -2.20 -7.51
C MET A 194 -7.62 -3.43 -7.60
N PHE A 195 -6.77 -3.66 -6.59
CA PHE A 195 -5.91 -4.84 -6.52
C PHE A 195 -6.72 -6.11 -6.27
N GLU A 196 -7.69 -6.05 -5.37
CA GLU A 196 -8.62 -7.15 -5.07
C GLU A 196 -9.36 -7.61 -6.34
N MET A 197 -9.89 -6.66 -7.14
CA MET A 197 -10.54 -6.93 -8.42
C MET A 197 -9.60 -7.64 -9.41
N MET A 198 -8.29 -7.36 -9.33
CA MET A 198 -7.28 -7.96 -10.22
C MET A 198 -6.70 -9.28 -9.69
N ASN A 199 -7.29 -9.86 -8.64
CA ASN A 199 -6.76 -11.08 -8.01
C ASN A 199 -5.29 -10.95 -7.59
N MET A 200 -4.93 -9.80 -7.03
CA MET A 200 -3.60 -9.54 -6.49
C MET A 200 -3.61 -9.69 -4.96
N PRO A 201 -2.72 -10.49 -4.35
CA PRO A 201 -2.57 -10.51 -2.91
C PRO A 201 -2.21 -9.12 -2.37
N VAL A 202 -3.07 -8.54 -1.53
CA VAL A 202 -2.82 -7.22 -0.93
C VAL A 202 -1.91 -7.37 0.28
N VAL A 203 -0.75 -6.73 0.22
CA VAL A 203 0.24 -6.76 1.30
C VAL A 203 -0.02 -5.65 2.29
N THR A 204 -0.12 -6.04 3.55
CA THR A 204 -0.34 -5.14 4.69
C THR A 204 0.94 -4.90 5.48
N SER A 205 0.89 -3.96 6.42
CA SER A 205 1.95 -3.68 7.38
C SER A 205 1.47 -3.93 8.82
N GLN A 206 2.10 -3.27 9.78
CA GLN A 206 1.68 -3.30 11.19
C GLN A 206 0.40 -2.51 11.46
N TYR A 207 0.05 -1.57 10.56
CA TYR A 207 -1.13 -0.73 10.59
C TYR A 207 -1.60 -0.49 9.15
N TRP A 208 -2.62 0.35 8.92
CA TRP A 208 -2.92 0.82 7.57
C TRP A 208 -1.71 1.51 6.94
N ASN A 209 -1.45 1.28 5.68
CA ASN A 209 -0.33 1.86 4.95
C ASN A 209 -0.54 3.38 4.73
N ILE A 210 -0.50 4.15 5.79
CA ILE A 210 -0.79 5.58 5.84
C ILE A 210 0.41 6.30 6.43
N ALA A 211 0.70 7.50 5.93
CA ALA A 211 1.66 8.40 6.54
C ALA A 211 1.17 9.86 6.45
N TYR A 212 1.64 10.68 7.35
CA TYR A 212 1.19 12.06 7.52
C TYR A 212 2.31 13.06 7.22
N GLY A 213 1.98 14.11 6.45
CA GLY A 213 2.88 15.22 6.18
C GLY A 213 2.22 16.24 5.29
N ALA A 214 2.37 17.53 5.60
CA ALA A 214 1.84 18.67 4.83
C ALA A 214 2.92 19.34 3.99
N GLY A 215 4.00 19.78 4.64
CA GLY A 215 5.16 20.37 4.00
C GLY A 215 6.02 19.33 3.27
N LYS A 216 6.89 19.81 2.38
CA LYS A 216 7.82 18.95 1.64
C LYS A 216 8.75 18.19 2.60
N GLY A 217 8.72 16.86 2.52
CA GLY A 217 9.57 15.98 3.34
C GLY A 217 9.14 15.86 4.81
N GLU A 218 8.07 16.52 5.22
CA GLU A 218 7.56 16.51 6.61
C GLU A 218 7.14 15.12 7.06
N VAL A 219 6.74 14.24 6.15
CA VAL A 219 6.43 12.84 6.43
C VAL A 219 7.56 12.08 7.13
N LYS A 220 8.81 12.52 6.99
CA LYS A 220 9.96 11.92 7.69
C LYS A 220 9.89 12.12 9.20
N LEU A 221 9.08 13.05 9.69
CA LEU A 221 8.81 13.29 11.10
C LEU A 221 7.69 12.40 11.65
N ASP A 222 6.92 11.76 10.77
CA ASP A 222 5.92 10.76 11.14
C ASP A 222 6.62 9.42 11.38
N ILE A 223 7.05 9.22 12.61
CA ILE A 223 7.84 8.05 13.03
C ILE A 223 7.05 6.76 12.79
N GLU A 224 5.78 6.73 13.15
CA GLU A 224 4.90 5.56 12.96
C GLU A 224 4.65 5.29 11.48
N GLY A 225 4.33 6.33 10.70
CA GLY A 225 4.15 6.21 9.26
C GLY A 225 5.38 5.68 8.55
N MET A 226 6.58 6.17 8.88
CA MET A 226 7.83 5.67 8.31
C MET A 226 8.14 4.24 8.75
N GLN A 227 7.84 3.86 9.99
CA GLN A 227 7.94 2.48 10.45
C GLN A 227 6.94 1.57 9.69
N THR A 228 5.72 2.03 9.47
CA THR A 228 4.70 1.35 8.67
C THR A 228 5.21 1.07 7.25
N MET A 229 5.92 2.02 6.61
CA MET A 229 6.52 1.82 5.28
C MET A 229 7.62 0.74 5.30
N ARG A 230 8.46 0.73 6.33
CA ARG A 230 9.50 -0.32 6.48
C ARG A 230 8.87 -1.70 6.71
N THR A 231 7.84 -1.78 7.55
CA THR A 231 7.13 -3.04 7.81
C THR A 231 6.43 -3.55 6.56
N LEU A 232 5.79 -2.66 5.78
CA LEU A 232 5.21 -3.00 4.48
C LEU A 232 6.25 -3.62 3.55
N ALA A 233 7.41 -2.99 3.43
CA ALA A 233 8.50 -3.49 2.58
C ALA A 233 9.02 -4.85 3.06
N THR A 234 9.16 -5.05 4.37
CA THR A 234 9.55 -6.33 4.97
C THR A 234 8.54 -7.43 4.67
N ASN A 235 7.24 -7.14 4.81
CA ASN A 235 6.17 -8.10 4.51
C ASN A 235 6.11 -8.43 3.02
N MET A 236 6.31 -7.44 2.15
CA MET A 236 6.41 -7.65 0.70
C MET A 236 7.60 -8.55 0.35
N ALA A 237 8.76 -8.30 0.94
CA ALA A 237 9.95 -9.12 0.74
C ALA A 237 9.73 -10.57 1.21
N PHE A 238 9.14 -10.75 2.38
CA PHE A 238 8.78 -12.06 2.91
C PHE A 238 7.86 -12.83 1.95
N LEU A 239 6.79 -12.18 1.47
CA LEU A 239 5.82 -12.82 0.58
C LEU A 239 6.46 -13.20 -0.76
N LEU A 240 7.24 -12.30 -1.37
CA LEU A 240 7.97 -12.57 -2.61
C LEU A 240 8.94 -13.73 -2.45
N GLN A 241 9.72 -13.77 -1.38
CA GLN A 241 10.63 -14.87 -1.10
C GLN A 241 9.89 -16.20 -0.96
N LYS A 242 8.71 -16.22 -0.33
CA LYS A 242 7.90 -17.45 -0.20
C LYS A 242 7.31 -17.90 -1.54
N ILE A 243 6.82 -16.97 -2.36
CA ILE A 243 6.31 -17.27 -3.70
C ILE A 243 7.41 -17.87 -4.57
N HIS A 244 8.60 -17.27 -4.58
CA HIS A 244 9.71 -17.74 -5.42
C HIS A 244 10.39 -19.01 -4.88
N ALA A 245 10.38 -19.24 -3.56
CA ALA A 245 10.96 -20.45 -2.96
C ALA A 245 10.08 -21.69 -3.18
N GLY A 246 8.78 -21.52 -3.38
CA GLY A 246 7.82 -22.63 -3.41
C GLY A 246 7.89 -23.49 -4.67
N GLY A 247 8.47 -23.00 -5.75
CA GLY A 247 8.54 -23.71 -7.04
C GLY A 247 7.19 -24.05 -7.66
N ASN A 248 6.08 -23.69 -7.02
CA ASN A 248 4.75 -23.93 -7.52
C ASN A 248 4.32 -22.82 -8.49
N PRO A 249 3.73 -23.17 -9.62
CA PRO A 249 3.18 -22.16 -10.52
C PRO A 249 2.02 -21.43 -9.84
N ALA A 250 1.74 -20.20 -10.28
CA ALA A 250 0.56 -19.47 -9.84
C ALA A 250 -0.72 -20.32 -10.04
N PRO A 251 -1.70 -20.21 -9.16
CA PRO A 251 -2.95 -20.95 -9.29
C PRO A 251 -3.59 -20.72 -10.66
N LYS A 252 -3.96 -21.79 -11.33
CA LYS A 252 -4.74 -21.70 -12.57
C LYS A 252 -6.22 -21.76 -12.22
N ARG A 253 -7.03 -20.99 -12.92
CA ARG A 253 -8.47 -21.11 -12.81
C ARG A 253 -8.93 -22.35 -13.57
N ASP A 254 -9.61 -23.26 -12.89
CA ASP A 254 -10.20 -24.47 -13.49
C ASP A 254 -11.50 -24.15 -14.24
N GLU A 255 -12.13 -23.04 -13.89
CA GLU A 255 -13.41 -22.62 -14.47
C GLU A 255 -13.26 -21.29 -15.25
N ARG A 256 -14.02 -21.18 -16.32
CA ARG A 256 -14.17 -19.89 -17.01
C ARG A 256 -14.95 -18.92 -16.12
N PRO A 257 -14.52 -17.66 -15.98
CA PRO A 257 -15.28 -16.65 -15.28
C PRO A 257 -16.69 -16.51 -15.90
N GLN A 258 -17.70 -16.63 -15.10
CA GLN A 258 -19.06 -16.34 -15.52
C GLN A 258 -19.39 -14.90 -15.16
N PHE A 259 -19.86 -14.14 -16.13
CA PHE A 259 -20.31 -12.78 -15.92
C PHE A 259 -21.82 -12.81 -15.78
N MET A 260 -22.31 -12.48 -14.59
CA MET A 260 -23.73 -12.33 -14.33
C MET A 260 -24.05 -10.85 -14.05
N ASN A 261 -25.04 -10.36 -14.76
CA ASN A 261 -25.81 -9.22 -14.30
C ASN A 261 -27.24 -9.71 -14.01
N PHE A 262 -27.97 -9.03 -13.14
CA PHE A 262 -29.34 -9.41 -12.79
C PHE A 262 -30.38 -9.04 -13.86
N ILE A 263 -29.94 -8.61 -15.02
CA ILE A 263 -30.77 -8.28 -16.18
C ILE A 263 -30.65 -9.45 -17.15
N ARG A 264 -31.75 -10.17 -17.35
CA ARG A 264 -31.86 -11.25 -18.32
C ARG A 264 -32.52 -10.72 -19.60
#